data_fa7a236aab30155e4b5b76dd22d0246a
#
_entry.id   fa7a236aab30155e4b5b76dd22d0246a
#
_cell.length_a   1.000
_cell.length_b   1.000
_cell.length_c   1.000
_cell.angle_alpha   90.00
_cell.angle_beta   90.00
_cell.angle_gamma   90.00
#
_symmetry.space_group_name_H-M   'P 1'
#
loop_
_entity.id
_entity.type
_entity.pdbx_description
1 polymer ?
#
loop_
_entity_poly.entity_id
_entity_poly.type
_entity_poly.pdbx_seq_one_letter_code
_entity_poly.pdbx_strand_id
1 'polypeptide(L)'
;TGTNSSIGQVAIGSSALTALTNGTENTAVGYQALSAEASDGTVANTALGFKAGLSINGAKESTMVGAWSCDALTSGTKNTAFGSSTLSTATTALNNTALGYNTMANVKAAVAVDGCVAIGYEALLGNSSNTTGINNTIAIGYHALNVLTTGAGNSAVGSWAGSATTTGGYNTAFGYKAMANAVTAASNIVIGYEA
;
A
#
# COMPACT_ATOMS: atom_id res chain seq x y z
N THR A 1 31.34 16.84 14.58
CA THR A 1 30.16 17.67 14.86
C THR A 1 29.36 17.80 13.57
N GLY A 2 28.55 16.81 13.24
CA GLY A 2 27.62 16.89 12.12
C GLY A 2 26.57 17.96 12.45
N THR A 3 26.44 18.95 11.58
CA THR A 3 25.30 19.86 11.62
C THR A 3 24.07 19.03 11.23
N ASN A 4 23.23 18.71 12.20
CA ASN A 4 21.92 18.13 11.92
C ASN A 4 21.10 19.19 11.17
N SER A 5 20.94 19.01 9.85
CA SER A 5 20.22 19.93 8.96
C SER A 5 18.77 19.55 8.78
N SER A 6 18.17 18.85 9.76
CA SER A 6 16.75 18.49 9.69
C SER A 6 15.87 19.74 9.78
N ILE A 7 15.26 20.13 8.68
CA ILE A 7 14.38 21.29 8.55
C ILE A 7 12.96 20.81 8.26
N GLY A 8 11.96 21.50 8.81
CA GLY A 8 10.54 21.21 8.50
C GLY A 8 10.03 19.91 9.10
N GLN A 9 10.54 19.49 10.27
CA GLN A 9 10.14 18.25 10.92
C GLN A 9 9.02 18.46 11.92
N VAL A 10 8.07 17.53 11.95
CA VAL A 10 7.13 17.37 13.07
C VAL A 10 7.30 15.96 13.64
N ALA A 11 7.71 15.85 14.90
CA ALA A 11 7.85 14.58 15.61
C ALA A 11 7.08 14.63 16.93
N ILE A 12 5.98 13.88 17.03
CA ILE A 12 5.13 13.79 18.22
C ILE A 12 4.94 12.33 18.61
N GLY A 13 5.41 11.93 19.75
CA GLY A 13 5.30 10.56 20.26
C GLY A 13 6.65 9.95 20.62
N SER A 14 6.63 8.93 21.47
CA SER A 14 7.85 8.23 21.87
C SER A 14 8.48 7.54 20.66
N SER A 15 9.77 7.78 20.43
CA SER A 15 10.57 7.25 19.31
C SER A 15 10.08 7.63 17.90
N ALA A 16 9.31 8.72 17.77
CA ALA A 16 9.02 9.28 16.44
C ALA A 16 10.30 9.90 15.86
N LEU A 17 10.63 9.59 14.58
CA LEU A 17 11.83 10.04 13.86
C LEU A 17 13.16 9.81 14.62
N THR A 18 13.28 8.73 15.37
CA THR A 18 14.45 8.52 16.27
C THR A 18 15.77 8.39 15.51
N ALA A 19 15.78 7.78 14.33
CA ALA A 19 16.98 7.55 13.53
C ALA A 19 17.32 8.72 12.60
N LEU A 20 16.49 9.76 12.53
CA LEU A 20 16.67 10.85 11.57
C LEU A 20 17.96 11.63 11.81
N THR A 21 18.76 11.76 10.76
CA THR A 21 20.01 12.54 10.76
C THR A 21 19.91 13.83 9.97
N ASN A 22 19.67 13.76 8.68
CA ASN A 22 19.66 14.92 7.76
C ASN A 22 18.41 15.01 6.88
N GLY A 23 17.40 14.13 7.06
CA GLY A 23 16.17 14.18 6.29
C GLY A 23 15.35 15.44 6.58
N THR A 24 14.61 15.94 5.61
CA THR A 24 13.80 17.16 5.73
C THR A 24 12.33 16.90 5.43
N GLU A 25 11.45 17.79 5.94
CA GLU A 25 10.03 17.86 5.59
C GLU A 25 9.18 16.64 5.99
N ASN A 26 9.58 15.90 7.04
CA ASN A 26 8.79 14.78 7.54
C ASN A 26 7.78 15.21 8.61
N THR A 27 6.63 14.59 8.62
CA THR A 27 5.64 14.66 9.71
C THR A 27 5.43 13.28 10.29
N ALA A 28 5.81 13.07 11.55
CA ALA A 28 5.65 11.82 12.28
C ALA A 28 4.87 12.04 13.58
N VAL A 29 3.69 11.48 13.69
CA VAL A 29 2.84 11.57 14.88
C VAL A 29 2.41 10.17 15.31
N GLY A 30 2.89 9.72 16.45
CA GLY A 30 2.59 8.40 17.00
C GLY A 30 3.82 7.69 17.56
N TYR A 31 3.59 6.66 18.38
CA TYR A 31 4.67 5.81 18.88
C TYR A 31 5.41 5.14 17.73
N GLN A 32 6.74 5.35 17.62
CA GLN A 32 7.62 4.82 16.57
C GLN A 32 7.21 5.18 15.13
N ALA A 33 6.47 6.27 14.90
CA ALA A 33 6.21 6.74 13.55
C ALA A 33 7.53 7.17 12.89
N LEU A 34 7.82 6.67 11.67
CA LEU A 34 9.06 6.90 10.92
C LEU A 34 10.35 6.68 11.74
N SER A 35 10.36 5.71 12.66
CA SER A 35 11.47 5.57 13.60
C SER A 35 12.79 5.11 12.99
N ALA A 36 12.76 4.43 11.84
CA ALA A 36 13.94 3.97 11.10
C ALA A 36 14.40 4.95 10.00
N GLU A 37 13.69 6.07 9.80
CA GLU A 37 14.03 7.03 8.74
C GLU A 37 15.35 7.71 9.02
N ALA A 38 16.36 7.44 8.19
CA ALA A 38 17.71 7.97 8.29
C ALA A 38 18.23 8.57 6.99
N SER A 39 17.36 8.75 5.99
CA SER A 39 17.73 9.26 4.66
C SER A 39 18.15 10.72 4.72
N ASP A 40 19.06 11.08 3.83
CA ASP A 40 19.52 12.46 3.65
C ASP A 40 18.65 13.22 2.62
N GLY A 41 18.54 14.51 2.84
CA GLY A 41 17.86 15.46 1.94
C GLY A 41 16.34 15.46 2.08
N THR A 42 15.63 15.96 1.08
CA THR A 42 14.17 16.06 1.09
C THR A 42 13.54 14.67 0.99
N VAL A 43 12.77 14.31 1.99
CA VAL A 43 12.10 13.02 2.11
C VAL A 43 10.59 13.18 2.06
N ALA A 44 10.05 14.20 2.71
CA ALA A 44 8.65 14.65 2.66
C ALA A 44 7.62 13.53 2.93
N ASN A 45 7.88 12.68 3.93
CA ASN A 45 6.94 11.65 4.35
C ASN A 45 6.00 12.19 5.44
N THR A 46 4.74 11.78 5.40
CA THR A 46 3.77 12.01 6.46
C THR A 46 3.32 10.68 7.06
N ALA A 47 3.57 10.47 8.35
CA ALA A 47 3.13 9.29 9.09
C ALA A 47 2.34 9.69 10.33
N LEU A 48 1.10 9.23 10.42
CA LEU A 48 0.22 9.44 11.55
C LEU A 48 -0.34 8.11 12.05
N GLY A 49 0.11 7.64 13.20
CA GLY A 49 -0.37 6.42 13.81
C GLY A 49 0.72 5.62 14.52
N PHE A 50 0.31 4.63 15.30
CA PHE A 50 1.21 3.69 15.96
C PHE A 50 2.02 2.92 14.91
N LYS A 51 3.35 3.07 14.92
CA LYS A 51 4.28 2.43 13.97
C LYS A 51 3.99 2.69 12.48
N ALA A 52 3.34 3.80 12.14
CA ALA A 52 3.17 4.19 10.76
C ALA A 52 4.55 4.45 10.12
N GLY A 53 4.85 3.78 9.00
CA GLY A 53 6.14 3.89 8.32
C GLY A 53 7.33 3.42 9.17
N LEU A 54 7.15 2.44 10.05
CA LEU A 54 8.18 2.01 11.04
C LEU A 54 9.56 1.74 10.42
N SER A 55 9.60 1.05 9.29
CA SER A 55 10.83 0.57 8.65
C SER A 55 11.35 1.47 7.52
N ILE A 56 10.72 2.62 7.31
CA ILE A 56 11.11 3.53 6.24
C ILE A 56 12.57 4.00 6.43
N ASN A 57 13.37 3.79 5.38
CA ASN A 57 14.74 4.26 5.28
C ASN A 57 15.10 4.42 3.79
N GLY A 58 14.73 5.54 3.20
CA GLY A 58 14.88 5.83 1.77
C GLY A 58 13.59 5.99 1.00
N ALA A 59 12.44 5.66 1.58
CA ALA A 59 11.16 5.98 0.98
C ALA A 59 10.87 7.49 1.05
N LYS A 60 10.21 8.03 0.02
CA LYS A 60 9.96 9.47 -0.10
C LYS A 60 8.53 9.77 -0.54
N GLU A 61 8.07 10.97 -0.24
CA GLU A 61 6.82 11.51 -0.78
C GLU A 61 5.61 10.61 -0.51
N SER A 62 5.61 9.91 0.65
CA SER A 62 4.56 8.97 1.01
C SER A 62 3.72 9.47 2.18
N THR A 63 2.42 9.21 2.12
CA THR A 63 1.45 9.52 3.17
C THR A 63 0.92 8.25 3.80
N MET A 64 1.13 8.07 5.10
CA MET A 64 0.81 6.87 5.86
C MET A 64 -0.02 7.24 7.09
N VAL A 65 -1.30 6.95 7.07
CA VAL A 65 -2.22 7.27 8.16
C VAL A 65 -2.90 6.01 8.67
N GLY A 66 -2.69 5.66 9.91
CA GLY A 66 -3.22 4.47 10.56
C GLY A 66 -2.16 3.65 11.27
N ALA A 67 -2.55 2.82 12.22
CA ALA A 67 -1.63 1.91 12.90
C ALA A 67 -1.07 0.88 11.90
N TRP A 68 0.25 0.66 11.93
CA TRP A 68 1.00 -0.23 11.02
C TRP A 68 0.79 0.06 9.52
N SER A 69 0.40 1.28 9.16
CA SER A 69 0.37 1.70 7.75
C SER A 69 1.79 1.74 7.20
N CYS A 70 2.07 1.00 6.13
CA CYS A 70 3.39 0.88 5.50
C CYS A 70 4.54 0.52 6.47
N ASP A 71 4.29 -0.27 7.51
CA ASP A 71 5.29 -0.53 8.56
C ASP A 71 6.49 -1.35 8.10
N ALA A 72 6.37 -2.16 7.04
CA ALA A 72 7.48 -2.87 6.40
C ALA A 72 8.13 -2.11 5.23
N LEU A 73 7.56 -0.98 4.79
CA LEU A 73 8.07 -0.23 3.64
C LEU A 73 9.46 0.32 3.95
N THR A 74 10.45 0.03 3.10
CA THR A 74 11.82 0.52 3.27
C THR A 74 12.18 1.62 2.30
N SER A 75 12.00 1.42 0.99
CA SER A 75 12.48 2.33 -0.06
C SER A 75 11.44 2.71 -1.11
N GLY A 76 10.20 2.26 -0.97
CA GLY A 76 9.11 2.62 -1.89
C GLY A 76 8.70 4.09 -1.78
N THR A 77 8.32 4.71 -2.88
CA THR A 77 8.02 6.14 -2.95
C THR A 77 6.61 6.43 -3.45
N LYS A 78 6.08 7.63 -3.11
CA LYS A 78 4.82 8.16 -3.64
C LYS A 78 3.60 7.27 -3.34
N ASN A 79 3.60 6.65 -2.16
CA ASN A 79 2.46 5.85 -1.74
C ASN A 79 1.52 6.68 -0.87
N THR A 80 0.22 6.50 -1.08
CA THR A 80 -0.83 6.99 -0.20
C THR A 80 -1.50 5.80 0.47
N ALA A 81 -1.28 5.63 1.77
CA ALA A 81 -1.83 4.56 2.57
C ALA A 81 -2.65 5.13 3.73
N PHE A 82 -3.95 4.91 3.73
CA PHE A 82 -4.86 5.43 4.74
C PHE A 82 -5.73 4.31 5.33
N GLY A 83 -5.43 3.91 6.53
CA GLY A 83 -6.10 2.83 7.24
C GLY A 83 -5.11 1.97 8.03
N SER A 84 -5.60 1.20 8.99
CA SER A 84 -4.73 0.28 9.73
C SER A 84 -4.26 -0.86 8.85
N SER A 85 -2.98 -1.22 8.96
CA SER A 85 -2.31 -2.31 8.23
C SER A 85 -2.40 -2.19 6.70
N THR A 86 -2.48 -0.98 6.16
CA THR A 86 -2.39 -0.75 4.71
C THR A 86 -0.96 -0.92 4.22
N LEU A 87 -0.74 -1.62 3.08
CA LEU A 87 0.60 -1.86 2.52
C LEU A 87 1.62 -2.40 3.54
N SER A 88 1.17 -3.18 4.53
CA SER A 88 1.99 -3.52 5.71
C SER A 88 3.12 -4.51 5.45
N THR A 89 3.09 -5.28 4.35
CA THR A 89 4.18 -6.21 4.00
C THR A 89 5.05 -5.78 2.83
N ALA A 90 4.64 -4.75 2.09
CA ALA A 90 5.39 -4.25 0.94
C ALA A 90 6.66 -3.52 1.38
N THR A 91 7.83 -3.88 0.82
CA THR A 91 9.10 -3.20 1.11
C THR A 91 9.49 -2.14 0.08
N THR A 92 9.04 -2.29 -1.17
CA THR A 92 9.45 -1.43 -2.31
C THR A 92 8.27 -0.96 -3.17
N ALA A 93 7.09 -0.80 -2.59
CA ALA A 93 5.89 -0.35 -3.30
C ALA A 93 6.05 1.09 -3.85
N LEU A 94 5.56 1.34 -5.07
CA LEU A 94 5.69 2.63 -5.76
C LEU A 94 4.33 3.13 -6.28
N ASN A 95 4.06 4.42 -6.12
CA ASN A 95 2.91 5.08 -6.74
C ASN A 95 1.54 4.45 -6.43
N ASN A 96 1.37 3.82 -5.26
CA ASN A 96 0.12 3.15 -4.93
C ASN A 96 -0.80 4.03 -4.08
N THR A 97 -2.09 3.83 -4.26
CA THR A 97 -3.14 4.38 -3.39
C THR A 97 -3.88 3.24 -2.69
N ALA A 98 -3.76 3.15 -1.39
CA ALA A 98 -4.42 2.15 -0.55
C ALA A 98 -5.26 2.83 0.54
N LEU A 99 -6.57 2.63 0.52
CA LEU A 99 -7.50 3.26 1.46
C LEU A 99 -8.45 2.22 2.06
N GLY A 100 -8.34 1.97 3.35
CA GLY A 100 -9.17 1.01 4.09
C GLY A 100 -8.36 0.10 5.01
N TYR A 101 -9.04 -0.72 5.80
CA TYR A 101 -8.40 -1.70 6.66
C TYR A 101 -7.83 -2.88 5.86
N ASN A 102 -6.59 -3.31 6.14
CA ASN A 102 -5.88 -4.40 5.44
C ASN A 102 -5.82 -4.28 3.91
N THR A 103 -5.96 -3.09 3.38
CA THR A 103 -5.87 -2.86 1.93
C THR A 103 -4.43 -3.07 1.46
N MET A 104 -4.22 -3.93 0.46
CA MET A 104 -2.88 -4.33 -0.03
C MET A 104 -1.94 -4.85 1.08
N ALA A 105 -2.47 -5.41 2.17
CA ALA A 105 -1.67 -5.75 3.34
C ALA A 105 -0.72 -6.93 3.14
N ASN A 106 -1.04 -7.86 2.24
CA ASN A 106 -0.27 -9.09 2.00
C ASN A 106 0.43 -9.10 0.62
N VAL A 107 0.79 -7.96 0.07
CA VAL A 107 1.60 -7.92 -1.16
C VAL A 107 3.05 -8.24 -0.83
N LYS A 108 3.69 -9.12 -1.61
CA LYS A 108 5.00 -9.66 -1.28
C LYS A 108 6.10 -8.60 -1.24
N ALA A 109 6.92 -8.65 -0.21
CA ALA A 109 7.98 -7.69 0.07
C ALA A 109 9.04 -7.54 -1.04
N ALA A 110 9.37 -8.60 -1.77
CA ALA A 110 10.54 -8.64 -2.67
C ALA A 110 10.25 -8.19 -4.12
N VAL A 111 9.03 -7.82 -4.45
CA VAL A 111 8.65 -7.39 -5.81
C VAL A 111 7.94 -6.05 -5.72
N ALA A 112 8.43 -5.08 -6.48
CA ALA A 112 7.79 -3.78 -6.55
C ALA A 112 6.35 -3.92 -7.06
N VAL A 113 5.40 -3.39 -6.29
CA VAL A 113 4.02 -3.20 -6.71
C VAL A 113 3.87 -1.74 -7.06
N ASP A 114 3.46 -1.45 -8.28
CA ASP A 114 3.44 -0.11 -8.84
C ASP A 114 2.10 0.26 -9.46
N GLY A 115 1.66 1.49 -9.21
CA GLY A 115 0.52 2.09 -9.87
C GLY A 115 -0.84 1.48 -9.52
N CYS A 116 -0.98 0.82 -8.37
CA CYS A 116 -2.24 0.22 -7.95
C CYS A 116 -3.12 1.21 -7.20
N VAL A 117 -4.44 1.07 -7.39
CA VAL A 117 -5.47 1.75 -6.60
C VAL A 117 -6.33 0.70 -5.90
N ALA A 118 -6.27 0.66 -4.58
CA ALA A 118 -7.06 -0.25 -3.77
C ALA A 118 -7.86 0.52 -2.71
N ILE A 119 -9.17 0.42 -2.74
CA ILE A 119 -10.07 1.14 -1.84
C ILE A 119 -11.13 0.20 -1.29
N GLY A 120 -11.16 0.05 0.03
CA GLY A 120 -12.13 -0.79 0.74
C GLY A 120 -11.48 -1.78 1.70
N TYR A 121 -12.29 -2.41 2.54
CA TYR A 121 -11.86 -3.44 3.46
C TYR A 121 -11.27 -4.62 2.67
N GLU A 122 -9.99 -4.96 2.92
CA GLU A 122 -9.25 -6.04 2.26
C GLU A 122 -9.28 -6.00 0.71
N ALA A 123 -9.47 -4.81 0.11
CA ALA A 123 -9.32 -4.65 -1.32
C ALA A 123 -7.85 -4.93 -1.71
N LEU A 124 -7.66 -5.76 -2.74
CA LEU A 124 -6.33 -6.17 -3.21
C LEU A 124 -5.42 -6.69 -2.09
N LEU A 125 -5.99 -7.41 -1.13
CA LEU A 125 -5.27 -7.91 0.05
C LEU A 125 -4.00 -8.68 -0.32
N GLY A 126 -4.08 -9.50 -1.35
CA GLY A 126 -2.98 -10.32 -1.83
C GLY A 126 -2.70 -11.55 -0.97
N ASN A 127 -1.58 -12.20 -1.25
CA ASN A 127 -1.09 -13.36 -0.50
C ASN A 127 0.41 -13.18 -0.26
N SER A 128 0.81 -13.02 0.97
CA SER A 128 2.20 -12.71 1.37
C SER A 128 3.27 -13.65 0.80
N SER A 129 2.89 -14.87 0.44
CA SER A 129 3.83 -15.85 -0.14
C SER A 129 4.05 -15.68 -1.63
N ASN A 130 3.05 -15.21 -2.38
CA ASN A 130 3.03 -15.29 -3.85
C ASN A 130 2.57 -14.03 -4.58
N THR A 131 2.19 -12.93 -3.91
CA THR A 131 1.69 -11.75 -4.60
C THR A 131 2.84 -11.03 -5.32
N THR A 132 2.86 -11.13 -6.64
CA THR A 132 3.87 -10.51 -7.51
C THR A 132 3.23 -10.06 -8.82
N GLY A 133 3.69 -8.94 -9.39
CA GLY A 133 3.26 -8.54 -10.74
C GLY A 133 1.79 -8.13 -10.86
N ILE A 134 1.21 -7.58 -9.81
CA ILE A 134 -0.17 -7.06 -9.80
C ILE A 134 -0.25 -5.58 -10.21
N ASN A 135 0.74 -5.06 -10.90
CA ASN A 135 0.88 -3.64 -11.21
C ASN A 135 -0.31 -3.09 -12.02
N ASN A 136 -0.56 -1.79 -11.87
CA ASN A 136 -1.63 -1.08 -12.58
C ASN A 136 -3.01 -1.69 -12.37
N THR A 137 -3.26 -2.24 -11.18
CA THR A 137 -4.53 -2.87 -10.80
C THR A 137 -5.39 -1.90 -10.02
N ILE A 138 -6.68 -1.85 -10.35
CA ILE A 138 -7.70 -1.09 -9.64
C ILE A 138 -8.63 -2.07 -8.93
N ALA A 139 -8.73 -1.98 -7.61
CA ALA A 139 -9.62 -2.78 -6.77
C ALA A 139 -10.42 -1.86 -5.83
N ILE A 140 -11.69 -1.64 -6.11
CA ILE A 140 -12.54 -0.74 -5.32
C ILE A 140 -13.77 -1.50 -4.82
N GLY A 141 -13.88 -1.66 -3.53
CA GLY A 141 -14.99 -2.36 -2.87
C GLY A 141 -14.52 -3.34 -1.79
N TYR A 142 -15.44 -3.77 -0.95
CA TYR A 142 -15.20 -4.80 0.07
C TYR A 142 -14.73 -6.10 -0.62
N HIS A 143 -13.54 -6.60 -0.27
CA HIS A 143 -12.91 -7.80 -0.87
C HIS A 143 -12.77 -7.79 -2.41
N ALA A 144 -12.72 -6.63 -3.06
CA ALA A 144 -12.41 -6.59 -4.50
C ALA A 144 -10.99 -7.12 -4.75
N LEU A 145 -10.85 -8.10 -5.66
CA LEU A 145 -9.56 -8.76 -6.01
C LEU A 145 -8.74 -9.21 -4.79
N ASN A 146 -9.37 -9.61 -3.70
CA ASN A 146 -8.67 -9.85 -2.43
C ASN A 146 -7.70 -11.05 -2.44
N VAL A 147 -7.81 -11.98 -3.38
CA VAL A 147 -6.89 -13.13 -3.51
C VAL A 147 -5.95 -13.05 -4.71
N LEU A 148 -5.89 -11.90 -5.40
CA LEU A 148 -5.02 -11.74 -6.57
C LEU A 148 -3.55 -11.93 -6.17
N THR A 149 -2.86 -12.83 -6.88
CA THR A 149 -1.44 -13.16 -6.62
C THR A 149 -0.52 -12.69 -7.73
N THR A 150 -0.97 -12.87 -8.99
CA THR A 150 -0.19 -12.45 -10.16
C THR A 150 -1.08 -11.89 -11.23
N GLY A 151 -1.17 -11.08 -11.91
CA GLY A 151 -2.14 -10.61 -12.93
C GLY A 151 -2.28 -9.10 -12.89
N ALA A 152 -1.49 -8.44 -13.71
CA ALA A 152 -1.51 -6.99 -13.83
C ALA A 152 -2.73 -6.47 -14.59
N GLY A 153 -3.01 -5.17 -14.43
CA GLY A 153 -3.94 -4.45 -15.27
C GLY A 153 -5.42 -4.80 -15.06
N ASN A 154 -5.78 -5.42 -13.95
CA ASN A 154 -7.17 -5.67 -13.63
C ASN A 154 -7.88 -4.41 -13.13
N SER A 155 -9.15 -4.24 -13.49
CA SER A 155 -10.02 -3.20 -12.95
C SER A 155 -11.28 -3.84 -12.38
N ALA A 156 -11.37 -3.90 -11.04
CA ALA A 156 -12.52 -4.46 -10.34
C ALA A 156 -13.16 -3.40 -9.43
N VAL A 157 -14.43 -3.10 -9.69
CA VAL A 157 -15.21 -2.12 -8.93
C VAL A 157 -16.53 -2.74 -8.49
N GLY A 158 -16.68 -2.89 -7.20
CA GLY A 158 -17.85 -3.51 -6.57
C GLY A 158 -17.45 -4.44 -5.43
N SER A 159 -18.32 -4.63 -4.45
CA SER A 159 -18.08 -5.59 -3.37
C SER A 159 -17.96 -7.01 -3.95
N TRP A 160 -16.88 -7.72 -3.60
CA TRP A 160 -16.52 -9.04 -4.11
C TRP A 160 -16.25 -9.11 -5.64
N ALA A 161 -16.05 -7.98 -6.33
CA ALA A 161 -15.69 -7.99 -7.74
C ALA A 161 -14.33 -8.66 -7.94
N GLY A 162 -14.27 -9.68 -8.82
CA GLY A 162 -13.08 -10.46 -9.11
C GLY A 162 -12.51 -11.24 -7.91
N SER A 163 -13.29 -11.51 -6.87
CA SER A 163 -12.79 -12.02 -5.59
C SER A 163 -12.13 -13.40 -5.64
N ALA A 164 -12.41 -14.24 -6.63
CA ALA A 164 -11.71 -15.52 -6.84
C ALA A 164 -10.53 -15.42 -7.82
N THR A 165 -10.29 -14.27 -8.44
CA THR A 165 -9.21 -14.12 -9.42
C THR A 165 -7.85 -14.19 -8.75
N THR A 166 -7.03 -15.17 -9.13
CA THR A 166 -5.68 -15.37 -8.57
C THR A 166 -4.58 -14.95 -9.53
N THR A 167 -4.64 -15.35 -10.81
CA THR A 167 -3.55 -15.14 -11.77
C THR A 167 -3.96 -14.47 -13.08
N GLY A 168 -5.26 -14.27 -13.31
CA GLY A 168 -5.77 -13.60 -14.49
C GLY A 168 -5.46 -12.11 -14.52
N GLY A 169 -4.97 -11.60 -15.66
CA GLY A 169 -4.72 -10.19 -15.87
C GLY A 169 -5.64 -9.53 -16.89
N TYR A 170 -5.63 -8.20 -16.93
CA TYR A 170 -6.36 -7.39 -17.92
C TYR A 170 -7.88 -7.61 -17.94
N ASN A 171 -8.48 -7.92 -16.78
CA ASN A 171 -9.93 -8.06 -16.68
C ASN A 171 -10.56 -6.74 -16.20
N THR A 172 -11.78 -6.50 -16.67
CA THR A 172 -12.67 -5.45 -16.17
C THR A 172 -13.89 -6.11 -15.54
N ALA A 173 -14.05 -5.96 -14.22
CA ALA A 173 -15.18 -6.46 -13.45
C ALA A 173 -15.91 -5.28 -12.80
N PHE A 174 -17.15 -5.01 -13.16
CA PHE A 174 -17.91 -3.89 -12.61
C PHE A 174 -19.28 -4.34 -12.10
N GLY A 175 -19.47 -4.30 -10.81
CA GLY A 175 -20.71 -4.66 -10.13
C GLY A 175 -20.48 -5.57 -8.92
N TYR A 176 -21.52 -5.74 -8.11
CA TYR A 176 -21.48 -6.67 -6.99
C TYR A 176 -21.23 -8.09 -7.48
N LYS A 177 -20.17 -8.74 -6.98
CA LYS A 177 -19.72 -10.08 -7.39
C LYS A 177 -19.51 -10.27 -8.89
N ALA A 178 -19.34 -9.21 -9.67
CA ALA A 178 -18.97 -9.38 -11.07
C ALA A 178 -17.65 -10.16 -11.16
N MET A 179 -17.60 -11.21 -11.99
CA MET A 179 -16.43 -12.08 -12.17
C MET A 179 -15.94 -12.77 -10.86
N ALA A 180 -16.80 -12.97 -9.87
CA ALA A 180 -16.39 -13.50 -8.56
C ALA A 180 -15.89 -14.94 -8.58
N ASN A 181 -16.19 -15.73 -9.63
CA ASN A 181 -15.84 -17.14 -9.74
C ASN A 181 -14.70 -17.44 -10.75
N ALA A 182 -14.13 -16.43 -11.38
CA ALA A 182 -13.12 -16.61 -12.42
C ALA A 182 -11.71 -16.60 -11.82
N VAL A 183 -11.11 -17.77 -11.67
CA VAL A 183 -9.82 -17.95 -10.95
C VAL A 183 -8.62 -17.50 -11.80
N THR A 184 -8.55 -17.90 -13.07
CA THR A 184 -7.40 -17.67 -13.96
C THR A 184 -7.75 -16.94 -15.26
N ALA A 185 -8.97 -16.49 -15.39
CA ALA A 185 -9.44 -15.81 -16.60
C ALA A 185 -8.70 -14.50 -16.85
N ALA A 186 -8.39 -14.19 -18.10
CA ALA A 186 -7.70 -12.98 -18.51
C ALA A 186 -8.39 -12.28 -19.67
N SER A 187 -8.25 -10.97 -19.77
CA SER A 187 -8.76 -10.14 -20.86
C SER A 187 -10.28 -10.19 -21.05
N ASN A 188 -11.01 -10.24 -19.93
CA ASN A 188 -12.48 -10.28 -19.96
C ASN A 188 -13.06 -8.93 -19.51
N ILE A 189 -14.27 -8.64 -20.02
CA ILE A 189 -15.11 -7.55 -19.52
C ILE A 189 -16.39 -8.17 -18.96
N VAL A 190 -16.64 -8.00 -17.69
CA VAL A 190 -17.78 -8.54 -16.94
C VAL A 190 -18.47 -7.41 -16.19
N ILE A 191 -19.69 -7.08 -16.58
CA ILE A 191 -20.43 -5.96 -15.98
C ILE A 191 -21.82 -6.45 -15.57
N GLY A 192 -22.17 -6.24 -14.33
CA GLY A 192 -23.49 -6.57 -13.81
C GLY A 192 -23.46 -7.14 -12.39
N TYR A 193 -24.63 -7.33 -11.84
CA TYR A 193 -24.84 -8.00 -10.55
C TYR A 193 -24.64 -9.51 -10.74
N GLU A 194 -23.71 -10.10 -9.98
CA GLU A 194 -23.38 -11.55 -10.06
C GLU A 194 -23.11 -12.09 -11.46
N ALA A 195 -22.59 -11.24 -12.36
CA ALA A 195 -22.28 -11.57 -13.76
C ALA A 195 -21.03 -12.46 -13.87
#